data_21fef1e75ecbcdca7751e6cb5d1aa82c
#
_entry.id   21fef1e75ecbcdca7751e6cb5d1aa82c
#
_cell.length_a   1.000
_cell.length_b   1.000
_cell.length_c   1.000
_cell.angle_alpha   90.00
_cell.angle_beta   90.00
_cell.angle_gamma   90.00
#
_symmetry.space_group_name_H-M   'P 1'
#
loop_
_entity.id
_entity.type
_entity.pdbx_description
1 polymer ?
#
loop_
_entity_poly.entity_id
_entity_poly.type
_entity_poly.pdbx_seq_one_letter_code
_entity_poly.pdbx_strand_id
1 'polypeptide(L)'
;TQVFTTDGVLIPVTVVEATENVVLQKKTVATDGYDAVKVGFEDKREKLANKAEKGIANKANTAPKRFIKEFRYDEMMSYEVGDKITVDSFVAGEVVDVTGTSKGKGYQGVIKRHGQHIGPKGHGSGAHRIVGSMGPIAPNRIAPGKKLPGQMGHVTRTIQNLEVVAVDPENNLLLIKGSVPGPK
;
A
#
# COMPACT_ATOMS: atom_id res chain seq x y z
N THR A 1 -10.93 -1.31 14.44
CA THR A 1 -11.48 -1.43 15.81
C THR A 1 -11.05 -0.26 16.68
N GLN A 2 -11.17 -0.37 18.01
CA GLN A 2 -10.77 0.66 18.97
C GLN A 2 -10.21 -0.01 20.22
N VAL A 3 -9.31 0.69 20.89
CA VAL A 3 -8.69 0.26 22.15
C VAL A 3 -8.83 1.41 23.14
N PHE A 4 -9.05 1.10 24.41
CA PHE A 4 -9.04 2.08 25.48
C PHE A 4 -7.72 2.03 26.23
N THR A 5 -7.15 3.20 26.51
CA THR A 5 -6.01 3.31 27.42
C THR A 5 -6.41 3.09 28.87
N THR A 6 -5.44 2.91 29.75
CA THR A 6 -5.66 2.85 31.20
C THR A 6 -6.38 4.09 31.74
N ASP A 7 -6.17 5.25 31.09
CA ASP A 7 -6.78 6.53 31.45
C ASP A 7 -8.19 6.71 30.87
N GLY A 8 -8.75 5.69 30.21
CA GLY A 8 -10.07 5.71 29.60
C GLY A 8 -10.15 6.45 28.25
N VAL A 9 -9.03 6.83 27.65
CA VAL A 9 -9.01 7.48 26.33
C VAL A 9 -9.21 6.44 25.24
N LEU A 10 -10.17 6.69 24.33
CA LEU A 10 -10.45 5.85 23.18
C LEU A 10 -9.47 6.13 22.03
N ILE A 11 -8.77 5.11 21.59
CA ILE A 11 -7.86 5.17 20.43
C ILE A 11 -8.42 4.32 19.29
N PRO A 12 -8.76 4.91 18.12
CA PRO A 12 -9.12 4.13 16.94
C PRO A 12 -7.89 3.42 16.37
N VAL A 13 -7.97 2.11 16.17
CA VAL A 13 -6.85 1.33 15.65
C VAL A 13 -7.26 0.47 14.45
N THR A 14 -6.32 0.28 13.55
CA THR A 14 -6.38 -0.76 12.51
C THR A 14 -5.48 -1.90 12.94
N VAL A 15 -6.04 -3.11 12.99
CA VAL A 15 -5.29 -4.33 13.26
C VAL A 15 -4.74 -4.84 11.93
N VAL A 16 -3.43 -4.97 11.83
CA VAL A 16 -2.73 -5.51 10.67
C VAL A 16 -2.15 -6.86 11.05
N GLU A 17 -2.51 -7.89 10.31
CA GLU A 17 -1.87 -9.20 10.41
C GLU A 17 -0.56 -9.16 9.62
N ALA A 18 0.55 -9.40 10.29
CA ALA A 18 1.89 -9.34 9.75
C ALA A 18 2.61 -10.66 10.00
N THR A 19 2.16 -11.72 9.32
CA THR A 19 2.83 -13.02 9.36
C THR A 19 4.25 -12.92 8.82
N GLU A 20 5.07 -13.96 9.08
CA GLU A 20 6.48 -13.99 8.73
C GLU A 20 6.77 -13.61 7.27
N ASN A 21 7.65 -12.65 7.10
CA ASN A 21 8.24 -12.30 5.81
C ASN A 21 9.58 -13.03 5.67
N VAL A 22 9.82 -13.72 4.55
CA VAL A 22 11.03 -14.49 4.33
C VAL A 22 11.94 -13.79 3.32
N VAL A 23 13.22 -13.69 3.64
CA VAL A 23 14.25 -13.17 2.73
C VAL A 23 14.54 -14.22 1.65
N LEU A 24 14.19 -13.90 0.41
CA LEU A 24 14.30 -14.82 -0.72
C LEU A 24 15.62 -14.69 -1.47
N GLN A 25 16.17 -13.48 -1.56
CA GLN A 25 17.39 -13.20 -2.31
C GLN A 25 18.03 -11.92 -1.79
N LYS A 26 19.35 -11.93 -1.65
CA LYS A 26 20.17 -10.76 -1.41
C LYS A 26 20.87 -10.38 -2.71
N LYS A 27 20.74 -9.16 -3.15
CA LYS A 27 21.37 -8.62 -4.34
C LYS A 27 22.50 -7.70 -3.92
N THR A 28 23.60 -7.74 -4.65
CA THR A 28 24.76 -6.90 -4.40
C THR A 28 25.22 -6.19 -5.66
N VAL A 29 25.91 -5.09 -5.51
CA VAL A 29 26.46 -4.32 -6.66
C VAL A 29 27.31 -5.21 -7.57
N ALA A 30 28.06 -6.18 -6.99
CA ALA A 30 28.93 -7.07 -7.74
C ALA A 30 28.19 -8.05 -8.65
N THR A 31 27.01 -8.54 -8.23
CA THR A 31 26.24 -9.58 -8.95
C THR A 31 25.09 -9.01 -9.76
N ASP A 32 24.39 -8.01 -9.24
CA ASP A 32 23.13 -7.47 -9.78
C ASP A 32 23.22 -6.00 -10.19
N GLY A 33 24.35 -5.33 -9.87
CA GLY A 33 24.57 -3.93 -10.19
C GLY A 33 23.95 -2.95 -9.18
N TYR A 34 23.27 -3.44 -8.14
CA TYR A 34 22.72 -2.63 -7.04
C TYR A 34 22.47 -3.49 -5.80
N ASP A 35 22.43 -2.84 -4.65
CA ASP A 35 22.15 -3.49 -3.38
C ASP A 35 20.65 -3.50 -3.10
N ALA A 36 20.10 -4.68 -2.80
CA ALA A 36 18.70 -4.85 -2.41
C ALA A 36 18.46 -6.21 -1.75
N VAL A 37 17.44 -6.28 -0.91
CA VAL A 37 16.93 -7.51 -0.32
C VAL A 37 15.54 -7.78 -0.86
N LYS A 38 15.35 -8.97 -1.43
CA LYS A 38 14.05 -9.44 -1.92
C LYS A 38 13.36 -10.25 -0.85
N VAL A 39 12.19 -9.79 -0.44
CA VAL A 39 11.39 -10.38 0.63
C VAL A 39 10.09 -10.93 0.06
N GLY A 40 9.67 -12.09 0.54
CA GLY A 40 8.44 -12.77 0.16
C GLY A 40 7.45 -12.90 1.31
N PHE A 41 6.17 -12.70 1.01
CA PHE A 41 5.06 -12.77 1.94
C PHE A 41 3.94 -13.67 1.40
N GLU A 42 3.23 -14.36 2.29
CA GLU A 42 2.12 -15.26 2.00
C GLU A 42 2.47 -16.41 1.05
N ASP A 43 2.19 -17.63 1.46
CA ASP A 43 2.50 -18.83 0.66
C ASP A 43 1.56 -18.97 -0.53
N LYS A 44 2.15 -19.31 -1.66
CA LYS A 44 1.47 -19.57 -2.92
C LYS A 44 1.41 -21.07 -3.19
N ARG A 45 0.27 -21.58 -3.61
CA ARG A 45 0.13 -22.97 -4.00
C ARG A 45 1.11 -23.33 -5.12
N GLU A 46 1.86 -24.40 -4.98
CA GLU A 46 2.89 -24.82 -5.95
C GLU A 46 2.40 -24.99 -7.39
N LYS A 47 1.13 -25.39 -7.57
CA LYS A 47 0.50 -25.54 -8.89
C LYS A 47 0.40 -24.21 -9.64
N LEU A 48 0.37 -23.09 -8.92
CA LEU A 48 0.26 -21.73 -9.48
C LEU A 48 1.62 -21.06 -9.64
N ALA A 49 2.69 -21.65 -9.09
CA ALA A 49 4.04 -21.09 -9.14
C ALA A 49 4.76 -21.53 -10.43
N ASN A 50 5.40 -20.58 -11.09
CA ASN A 50 6.24 -20.86 -12.26
C ASN A 50 7.62 -21.42 -11.86
N LYS A 51 8.40 -21.90 -12.83
CA LYS A 51 9.74 -22.49 -12.55
C LYS A 51 10.70 -21.49 -11.91
N ALA A 52 10.65 -20.21 -12.28
CA ALA A 52 11.50 -19.17 -11.71
C ALA A 52 11.17 -18.90 -10.23
N GLU A 53 9.87 -18.78 -9.91
CA GLU A 53 9.41 -18.59 -8.52
C GLU A 53 9.81 -19.78 -7.64
N LYS A 54 9.64 -21.01 -8.14
CA LYS A 54 10.08 -22.22 -7.43
C LYS A 54 11.60 -22.25 -7.23
N GLY A 55 12.37 -21.83 -8.25
CA GLY A 55 13.82 -21.77 -8.16
C GLY A 55 14.34 -20.82 -7.09
N ILE A 56 13.69 -19.65 -6.95
CA ILE A 56 14.02 -18.68 -5.91
C ILE A 56 13.62 -19.22 -4.52
N ALA A 57 12.41 -19.76 -4.40
CA ALA A 57 11.91 -20.32 -3.14
C ALA A 57 12.77 -21.49 -2.64
N ASN A 58 13.19 -22.38 -3.53
CA ASN A 58 14.08 -23.50 -3.19
C ASN A 58 15.44 -23.03 -2.66
N LYS A 59 16.00 -21.94 -3.20
CA LYS A 59 17.26 -21.36 -2.68
C LYS A 59 17.12 -20.81 -1.25
N ALA A 60 15.94 -20.32 -0.92
CA ALA A 60 15.62 -19.80 0.41
C ALA A 60 15.00 -20.88 1.35
N ASN A 61 14.96 -22.16 0.93
CA ASN A 61 14.34 -23.26 1.65
C ASN A 61 12.91 -22.97 2.14
N THR A 62 12.09 -22.33 1.29
CA THR A 62 10.73 -21.92 1.62
C THR A 62 9.75 -22.30 0.51
N ALA A 63 8.45 -22.26 0.81
CA ALA A 63 7.39 -22.36 -0.19
C ALA A 63 7.39 -21.13 -1.12
N PRO A 64 6.93 -21.27 -2.39
CA PRO A 64 6.75 -20.11 -3.27
C PRO A 64 5.86 -19.06 -2.62
N LYS A 65 6.24 -17.78 -2.73
CA LYS A 65 5.52 -16.67 -2.12
C LYS A 65 4.60 -15.96 -3.11
N ARG A 66 3.49 -15.44 -2.60
CA ARG A 66 2.48 -14.74 -3.39
C ARG A 66 2.87 -13.31 -3.69
N PHE A 67 3.39 -12.61 -2.70
CA PHE A 67 3.85 -11.23 -2.82
C PHE A 67 5.36 -11.21 -2.66
N ILE A 68 6.03 -10.60 -3.60
CA ILE A 68 7.49 -10.47 -3.61
C ILE A 68 7.81 -9.01 -3.84
N LYS A 69 8.64 -8.43 -2.97
CA LYS A 69 9.06 -7.03 -3.07
C LYS A 69 10.55 -6.89 -2.77
N GLU A 70 11.20 -5.93 -3.41
CA GLU A 70 12.59 -5.58 -3.15
C GLU A 70 12.66 -4.31 -2.31
N PHE A 71 13.54 -4.33 -1.31
CA PHE A 71 13.85 -3.21 -0.44
C PHE A 71 15.31 -2.84 -0.63
N ARG A 72 15.59 -1.53 -0.75
CA ARG A 72 16.92 -0.95 -1.02
C ARG A 72 17.36 -0.08 0.15
N TYR A 73 17.20 -0.56 1.37
CA TYR A 73 17.65 0.12 2.58
C TYR A 73 18.89 -0.57 3.09
N ASP A 74 19.88 0.21 3.53
CA ASP A 74 21.17 -0.31 4.01
C ASP A 74 21.00 -1.26 5.20
N GLU A 75 20.05 -0.96 6.09
CA GLU A 75 19.71 -1.80 7.24
C GLU A 75 19.26 -3.21 6.83
N MET A 76 18.58 -3.35 5.70
CA MET A 76 18.10 -4.64 5.19
C MET A 76 19.25 -5.53 4.72
N MET A 77 20.43 -4.97 4.42
CA MET A 77 21.59 -5.74 3.99
C MET A 77 22.22 -6.60 5.10
N SER A 78 21.80 -6.43 6.35
CA SER A 78 22.19 -7.29 7.47
C SER A 78 21.55 -8.69 7.43
N TYR A 79 20.41 -8.83 6.74
CA TYR A 79 19.70 -10.10 6.64
C TYR A 79 20.34 -11.04 5.60
N GLU A 80 20.26 -12.35 5.88
CA GLU A 80 20.69 -13.41 4.98
C GLU A 80 19.51 -14.13 4.33
N VAL A 81 19.78 -14.88 3.25
CA VAL A 81 18.76 -15.63 2.52
C VAL A 81 18.18 -16.73 3.41
N GLY A 82 16.86 -16.74 3.57
CA GLY A 82 16.13 -17.66 4.44
C GLY A 82 15.75 -17.06 5.79
N ASP A 83 16.29 -15.91 6.17
CA ASP A 83 15.90 -15.23 7.40
C ASP A 83 14.43 -14.84 7.40
N LYS A 84 13.83 -14.82 8.57
CA LYS A 84 12.45 -14.44 8.80
C LYS A 84 12.38 -13.08 9.48
N ILE A 85 11.62 -12.17 8.89
CA ILE A 85 11.33 -10.85 9.46
C ILE A 85 9.94 -10.93 10.08
N THR A 86 9.87 -10.78 11.40
CA THR A 86 8.66 -10.90 12.21
C THR A 86 8.20 -9.51 12.69
N VAL A 87 7.06 -9.48 13.38
CA VAL A 87 6.49 -8.26 13.98
C VAL A 87 7.38 -7.66 15.06
N ASP A 88 8.31 -8.45 15.64
CA ASP A 88 9.24 -8.02 16.71
C ASP A 88 10.17 -6.89 16.30
N SER A 89 10.28 -6.63 14.99
CA SER A 89 11.03 -5.48 14.47
C SER A 89 10.39 -4.13 14.78
N PHE A 90 9.13 -4.10 15.21
CA PHE A 90 8.40 -2.88 15.56
C PHE A 90 8.30 -2.72 17.08
N VAL A 91 8.30 -1.47 17.54
CA VAL A 91 8.17 -1.12 18.96
C VAL A 91 6.93 -0.26 19.17
N ALA A 92 6.21 -0.48 20.28
CA ALA A 92 5.07 0.36 20.64
C ALA A 92 5.50 1.83 20.86
N GLY A 93 4.74 2.77 20.30
CA GLY A 93 5.07 4.20 20.28
C GLY A 93 5.93 4.63 19.08
N GLU A 94 6.39 3.71 18.25
CA GLU A 94 7.10 4.02 17.01
C GLU A 94 6.17 4.68 15.98
N VAL A 95 6.74 5.56 15.15
CA VAL A 95 6.02 6.23 14.06
C VAL A 95 6.39 5.59 12.73
N VAL A 96 5.38 5.12 12.01
CA VAL A 96 5.55 4.36 10.77
C VAL A 96 4.76 4.97 9.60
N ASP A 97 5.25 4.74 8.40
CA ASP A 97 4.57 5.07 7.15
C ASP A 97 3.95 3.79 6.56
N VAL A 98 2.64 3.83 6.28
CA VAL A 98 1.92 2.68 5.75
C VAL A 98 1.55 2.88 4.30
N THR A 99 2.10 2.05 3.43
CA THR A 99 1.83 2.03 2.00
C THR A 99 0.94 0.86 1.62
N GLY A 100 -0.17 1.13 0.96
CA GLY A 100 -1.08 0.10 0.49
C GLY A 100 -1.86 0.51 -0.76
N THR A 101 -2.57 -0.44 -1.36
CA THR A 101 -3.44 -0.18 -2.50
C THR A 101 -4.81 0.23 -2.02
N SER A 102 -5.23 1.44 -2.34
CA SER A 102 -6.51 2.01 -1.92
C SER A 102 -7.71 1.24 -2.52
N LYS A 103 -8.86 1.27 -1.84
CA LYS A 103 -10.11 0.67 -2.35
C LYS A 103 -10.48 1.23 -3.72
N GLY A 104 -10.73 0.37 -4.69
CA GLY A 104 -11.22 0.75 -6.01
C GLY A 104 -12.63 1.33 -5.93
N LYS A 105 -12.89 2.41 -6.67
CA LYS A 105 -14.21 3.08 -6.78
C LYS A 105 -14.74 3.09 -8.22
N GLY A 106 -14.04 2.40 -9.12
CA GLY A 106 -14.38 2.34 -10.53
C GLY A 106 -14.26 3.70 -11.24
N TYR A 107 -14.90 3.82 -12.38
CA TYR A 107 -14.94 5.07 -13.15
C TYR A 107 -15.85 6.08 -12.46
N GLN A 108 -15.30 7.26 -12.12
CA GLN A 108 -16.02 8.31 -11.40
C GLN A 108 -16.00 9.62 -12.18
N GLY A 109 -17.11 10.37 -12.05
CA GLY A 109 -17.22 11.73 -12.57
C GLY A 109 -16.34 12.71 -11.81
N VAL A 110 -16.14 13.89 -12.41
CA VAL A 110 -15.23 14.93 -11.89
C VAL A 110 -15.60 15.44 -10.50
N ILE A 111 -16.86 15.42 -10.15
CA ILE A 111 -17.36 15.90 -8.85
C ILE A 111 -16.81 14.98 -7.73
N LYS A 112 -17.01 13.67 -7.83
CA LYS A 112 -16.51 12.73 -6.83
C LYS A 112 -15.01 12.53 -6.88
N ARG A 113 -14.43 12.50 -8.11
CA ARG A 113 -13.00 12.24 -8.30
C ARG A 113 -12.11 13.41 -7.88
N HIS A 114 -12.57 14.64 -8.14
CA HIS A 114 -11.77 15.86 -7.96
C HIS A 114 -12.41 16.92 -7.05
N GLY A 115 -13.57 16.66 -6.46
CA GLY A 115 -14.26 17.59 -5.58
C GLY A 115 -14.80 18.84 -6.31
N GLN A 116 -15.10 18.75 -7.61
CA GLN A 116 -15.65 19.87 -8.36
C GLN A 116 -17.10 20.17 -7.94
N HIS A 117 -17.51 21.43 -8.04
CA HIS A 117 -18.87 21.85 -7.72
C HIS A 117 -19.89 21.38 -8.76
N ILE A 118 -21.09 21.13 -8.30
CA ILE A 118 -22.26 20.87 -9.16
C ILE A 118 -22.72 22.21 -9.73
N GLY A 119 -23.12 22.23 -11.00
CA GLY A 119 -23.74 23.40 -11.62
C GLY A 119 -25.12 23.71 -11.04
N PRO A 120 -25.68 24.89 -11.34
CA PRO A 120 -27.02 25.28 -10.86
C PRO A 120 -28.09 24.27 -11.23
N LYS A 121 -29.02 23.99 -10.30
CA LYS A 121 -30.17 23.11 -10.53
C LYS A 121 -31.43 23.85 -10.98
N GLY A 122 -31.39 25.15 -11.01
CA GLY A 122 -32.46 26.06 -11.46
C GLY A 122 -31.96 27.02 -12.52
N HIS A 123 -32.70 28.10 -12.76
CA HIS A 123 -32.42 29.15 -13.73
C HIS A 123 -32.20 28.65 -15.17
N GLY A 124 -32.90 27.57 -15.56
CA GLY A 124 -32.80 27.00 -16.91
C GLY A 124 -31.50 26.26 -17.21
N SER A 125 -30.63 26.02 -16.20
CA SER A 125 -29.37 25.30 -16.41
C SER A 125 -29.59 23.81 -16.64
N GLY A 126 -29.07 23.27 -17.76
CA GLY A 126 -28.93 21.83 -18.00
C GLY A 126 -27.57 21.26 -17.59
N ALA A 127 -26.65 22.13 -17.15
CA ALA A 127 -25.25 21.77 -16.85
C ALA A 127 -25.05 21.38 -15.37
N HIS A 128 -25.69 20.29 -14.90
CA HIS A 128 -25.65 19.92 -13.48
C HIS A 128 -24.36 19.23 -13.06
N ARG A 129 -23.97 18.18 -13.78
CA ARG A 129 -22.81 17.32 -13.39
C ARG A 129 -21.79 17.15 -14.52
N ILE A 130 -21.77 18.04 -15.48
CA ILE A 130 -20.89 17.99 -16.64
C ILE A 130 -19.50 18.52 -16.31
N VAL A 131 -18.53 18.23 -17.17
CA VAL A 131 -17.13 18.63 -17.00
C VAL A 131 -16.91 20.13 -17.21
N GLY A 132 -17.79 20.80 -17.99
CA GLY A 132 -17.64 22.18 -18.38
C GLY A 132 -16.69 22.37 -19.58
N SER A 133 -16.20 23.61 -19.78
CA SER A 133 -15.31 23.93 -20.89
C SER A 133 -14.01 23.13 -20.86
N MET A 134 -13.56 22.66 -22.03
CA MET A 134 -12.29 21.93 -22.18
C MET A 134 -11.07 22.84 -22.31
N GLY A 135 -11.28 24.12 -22.52
CA GLY A 135 -10.21 25.11 -22.66
C GLY A 135 -10.54 26.21 -23.69
N PRO A 136 -9.66 27.19 -23.87
CA PRO A 136 -9.78 28.21 -24.90
C PRO A 136 -9.54 27.63 -26.29
N ILE A 137 -10.04 28.35 -27.33
CA ILE A 137 -9.95 27.88 -28.73
C ILE A 137 -8.51 27.95 -29.26
N ALA A 138 -7.76 28.99 -28.93
CA ALA A 138 -6.43 29.25 -29.48
C ALA A 138 -5.41 28.08 -29.34
N PRO A 139 -5.31 27.39 -28.20
CA PRO A 139 -4.40 26.24 -28.07
C PRO A 139 -4.82 25.00 -28.85
N ASN A 140 -6.07 24.94 -29.30
CA ASN A 140 -6.67 23.80 -30.04
C ASN A 140 -6.37 22.40 -29.43
N ARG A 141 -6.17 22.35 -28.12
CA ARG A 141 -5.92 21.13 -27.35
C ARG A 141 -6.36 21.28 -25.88
N ILE A 142 -6.58 20.16 -25.23
CA ILE A 142 -6.82 20.12 -23.79
C ILE A 142 -5.48 20.19 -23.06
N ALA A 143 -5.34 21.11 -22.10
CA ALA A 143 -4.10 21.23 -21.34
C ALA A 143 -3.78 19.95 -20.55
N PRO A 144 -2.51 19.53 -20.47
CA PRO A 144 -2.07 18.42 -19.62
C PRO A 144 -2.49 18.66 -18.17
N GLY A 145 -2.83 17.57 -17.45
CA GLY A 145 -3.24 17.65 -16.03
C GLY A 145 -4.67 18.14 -15.80
N LYS A 146 -5.47 18.42 -16.85
CA LYS A 146 -6.88 18.80 -16.67
C LYS A 146 -7.64 17.70 -15.91
N LYS A 147 -8.38 18.10 -14.87
CA LYS A 147 -9.17 17.21 -14.01
C LYS A 147 -10.40 16.69 -14.74
N LEU A 148 -10.31 15.49 -15.28
CA LEU A 148 -11.35 14.80 -16.04
C LEU A 148 -11.88 13.56 -15.30
N PRO A 149 -13.07 13.02 -15.70
CA PRO A 149 -13.57 11.76 -15.16
C PRO A 149 -12.59 10.61 -15.49
N GLY A 150 -12.64 9.54 -14.72
CA GLY A 150 -11.79 8.38 -14.92
C GLY A 150 -11.77 7.45 -13.71
N GLN A 151 -10.89 6.47 -13.76
CA GLN A 151 -10.70 5.53 -12.67
C GLN A 151 -10.34 6.26 -11.37
N MET A 152 -11.03 5.92 -10.29
CA MET A 152 -10.76 6.41 -8.94
C MET A 152 -10.46 5.23 -8.00
N GLY A 153 -9.47 5.41 -7.14
CA GLY A 153 -8.99 4.34 -6.27
C GLY A 153 -8.21 3.25 -7.01
N HIS A 154 -7.91 2.15 -6.31
CA HIS A 154 -7.04 1.07 -6.77
C HIS A 154 -5.65 1.61 -7.21
N VAL A 155 -5.13 2.52 -6.41
CA VAL A 155 -3.80 3.13 -6.58
C VAL A 155 -3.02 3.00 -5.28
N THR A 156 -1.71 2.87 -5.39
CA THR A 156 -0.82 2.88 -4.23
C THR A 156 -0.90 4.24 -3.54
N ARG A 157 -1.10 4.22 -2.22
CA ARG A 157 -1.13 5.40 -1.36
C ARG A 157 -0.36 5.12 -0.10
N THR A 158 0.41 6.11 0.35
CA THR A 158 1.12 6.08 1.63
C THR A 158 0.45 7.05 2.58
N ILE A 159 0.16 6.60 3.78
CA ILE A 159 -0.23 7.46 4.92
C ILE A 159 0.97 7.51 5.83
N GLN A 160 1.42 8.71 6.12
CA GLN A 160 2.63 8.96 6.89
C GLN A 160 2.33 9.23 8.36
N ASN A 161 3.33 9.04 9.20
CA ASN A 161 3.32 9.40 10.62
C ASN A 161 2.19 8.71 11.41
N LEU A 162 1.96 7.43 11.19
CA LEU A 162 1.04 6.63 12.00
C LEU A 162 1.78 6.04 13.20
N GLU A 163 1.19 6.12 14.37
CA GLU A 163 1.73 5.60 15.63
C GLU A 163 1.38 4.11 15.78
N VAL A 164 2.36 3.29 16.14
CA VAL A 164 2.15 1.90 16.55
C VAL A 164 1.66 1.89 17.99
N VAL A 165 0.44 1.44 18.23
CA VAL A 165 -0.18 1.43 19.57
C VAL A 165 0.30 0.23 20.37
N ALA A 166 0.33 -0.95 19.73
CA ALA A 166 0.79 -2.19 20.36
C ALA A 166 1.28 -3.17 19.30
N VAL A 167 2.16 -4.06 19.73
CA VAL A 167 2.66 -5.19 18.94
C VAL A 167 2.32 -6.46 19.69
N ASP A 168 1.74 -7.44 18.99
CA ASP A 168 1.41 -8.76 19.54
C ASP A 168 2.18 -9.84 18.74
N PRO A 169 3.35 -10.26 19.24
CA PRO A 169 4.17 -11.26 18.57
C PRO A 169 3.54 -12.66 18.54
N GLU A 170 2.72 -13.01 19.54
CA GLU A 170 2.11 -14.34 19.63
C GLU A 170 1.10 -14.58 18.49
N ASN A 171 0.34 -13.54 18.13
CA ASN A 171 -0.66 -13.59 17.07
C ASN A 171 -0.17 -12.94 15.76
N ASN A 172 1.06 -12.46 15.69
CA ASN A 172 1.62 -11.71 14.56
C ASN A 172 0.75 -10.49 14.17
N LEU A 173 0.33 -9.73 15.16
CA LEU A 173 -0.54 -8.56 14.96
C LEU A 173 0.19 -7.26 15.29
N LEU A 174 -0.07 -6.25 14.45
CA LEU A 174 0.38 -4.89 14.65
C LEU A 174 -0.84 -3.98 14.74
N LEU A 175 -0.98 -3.24 15.83
CA LEU A 175 -2.05 -2.28 16.06
C LEU A 175 -1.56 -0.88 15.71
N ILE A 176 -2.09 -0.31 14.62
CA ILE A 176 -1.71 1.01 14.13
C ILE A 176 -2.85 2.00 14.39
N LYS A 177 -2.53 3.15 14.97
CA LYS A 177 -3.49 4.21 15.27
C LYS A 177 -4.03 4.84 13.99
N GLY A 178 -5.34 4.79 13.82
CA GLY A 178 -6.03 5.39 12.68
C GLY A 178 -6.37 4.41 11.58
N SER A 179 -6.52 4.93 10.36
CA SER A 179 -6.90 4.16 9.17
C SER A 179 -5.71 3.93 8.25
N VAL A 180 -5.65 2.73 7.65
CA VAL A 180 -4.64 2.38 6.64
C VAL A 180 -5.27 2.21 5.27
N PRO A 181 -4.54 2.40 4.16
CA PRO A 181 -5.08 2.21 2.82
C PRO A 181 -5.27 0.72 2.51
N GLY A 182 -6.42 0.37 1.95
CA GLY A 182 -6.66 -0.98 1.45
C GLY A 182 -8.07 -1.51 1.70
N PRO A 183 -8.43 -2.65 1.09
CA PRO A 183 -9.59 -3.46 1.47
C PRO A 183 -9.33 -4.11 2.85
N LYS A 184 -10.42 -4.55 3.47
CA LYS A 184 -10.32 -5.39 4.67
C LYS A 184 -9.81 -6.77 4.30
#